data_2dd4b01c8ca558be84a46580b7ab91fd
#
_entry.id   2dd4b01c8ca558be84a46580b7ab91fd
#
_cell.length_a   1.000
_cell.length_b   1.000
_cell.length_c   1.000
_cell.angle_alpha   90.00
_cell.angle_beta   90.00
_cell.angle_gamma   90.00
#
_symmetry.space_group_name_H-M   'P 1'
#
loop_
_entity.id
_entity.type
_entity.pdbx_description
1 polymer ?
#
loop_
_entity_poly.entity_id
_entity_poly.type
_entity_poly.pdbx_seq_one_letter_code
_entity_poly.pdbx_strand_id
1 'polypeptide(L)'
;DRGINAMFKDGAIYVSNSQDNEADMVDDIIHEVAHAAEETHAADIYSSGEIQREFIGKRKRLESLLVEYGYLNNIDLDFSNVEYSRKFDSFMNDELGYEKLESLILGLFLRPYSVTDIREYFATSFEEYLYGNRDYLKKISPVAYTKVHLVCTGEV
;
A
#
# COMPACT_ATOMS: atom_id res chain seq x y z
N ASP A 1 -5.70 16.48 6.48
CA ASP A 1 -5.59 17.03 5.11
C ASP A 1 -4.15 16.87 4.65
N ARG A 2 -3.84 15.77 3.97
CA ARG A 2 -2.54 15.64 3.33
C ARG A 2 -2.57 16.51 2.08
N GLY A 3 -1.97 17.67 2.12
CA GLY A 3 -1.67 18.40 0.91
C GLY A 3 -0.93 17.46 -0.05
N ILE A 4 -1.32 17.44 -1.32
CA ILE A 4 -0.63 16.63 -2.33
C ILE A 4 0.73 17.28 -2.56
N ASN A 5 1.81 16.65 -2.04
CA ASN A 5 3.17 17.14 -2.18
C ASN A 5 3.86 16.64 -3.45
N ALA A 6 3.42 15.46 -3.95
CA ALA A 6 3.87 14.92 -5.22
C ALA A 6 2.74 14.13 -5.88
N MET A 7 2.76 14.00 -7.19
CA MET A 7 1.75 13.31 -7.97
C MET A 7 2.33 12.77 -9.27
N PHE A 8 2.01 11.52 -9.61
CA PHE A 8 2.26 10.96 -10.93
C PHE A 8 1.00 11.10 -11.80
N LYS A 9 1.15 11.72 -12.96
CA LYS A 9 0.05 11.90 -13.91
C LYS A 9 0.59 12.00 -15.33
N ASP A 10 -0.04 11.29 -16.27
CA ASP A 10 0.27 11.35 -17.71
C ASP A 10 1.76 11.13 -18.02
N GLY A 11 2.40 10.19 -17.32
CA GLY A 11 3.81 9.85 -17.51
C GLY A 11 4.80 10.83 -16.89
N ALA A 12 4.35 11.79 -16.09
CA ALA A 12 5.21 12.77 -15.43
C ALA A 12 4.96 12.81 -13.92
N ILE A 13 6.03 13.11 -13.18
CA ILE A 13 5.96 13.31 -11.73
C ILE A 13 5.98 14.82 -11.46
N TYR A 14 4.94 15.29 -10.77
CA TYR A 14 4.81 16.67 -10.34
C TYR A 14 5.11 16.75 -8.85
N VAL A 15 6.03 17.63 -8.47
CA VAL A 15 6.45 17.80 -7.07
C VAL A 15 6.13 19.22 -6.64
N SER A 16 5.43 19.37 -5.51
CA SER A 16 5.14 20.68 -4.93
C SER A 16 6.44 21.33 -4.43
N ASN A 17 6.54 22.66 -4.58
CA ASN A 17 7.62 23.43 -3.97
C ASN A 17 7.37 23.73 -2.47
N SER A 18 6.24 23.30 -1.92
CA SER A 18 5.87 23.45 -0.51
C SER A 18 6.20 22.16 0.26
N GLN A 19 7.46 21.75 0.24
CA GLN A 19 7.93 20.58 0.98
C GLN A 19 8.44 20.99 2.36
N ASP A 20 8.11 20.17 3.39
CA ASP A 20 8.53 20.44 4.77
C ASP A 20 10.05 20.31 4.93
N ASN A 21 10.65 19.33 4.24
CA ASN A 21 12.10 19.11 4.22
C ASN A 21 12.51 18.22 3.05
N GLU A 22 13.83 18.06 2.86
CA GLU A 22 14.38 17.26 1.76
C GLU A 22 14.03 15.77 1.89
N ALA A 23 14.01 15.21 3.10
CA ALA A 23 13.66 13.81 3.32
C ALA A 23 12.21 13.52 2.94
N ASP A 24 11.28 14.39 3.32
CA ASP A 24 9.86 14.27 2.94
C ASP A 24 9.68 14.37 1.42
N MET A 25 10.42 15.26 0.77
CA MET A 25 10.40 15.38 -0.68
C MET A 25 10.89 14.11 -1.37
N VAL A 26 11.95 13.49 -0.87
CA VAL A 26 12.48 12.22 -1.39
C VAL A 26 11.45 11.11 -1.24
N ASP A 27 10.84 10.99 -0.07
CA ASP A 27 9.80 9.98 0.19
C ASP A 27 8.60 10.14 -0.75
N ASP A 28 8.13 11.36 -0.95
CA ASP A 28 7.03 11.65 -1.86
C ASP A 28 7.37 11.32 -3.32
N ILE A 29 8.59 11.63 -3.76
CA ILE A 29 9.07 11.30 -5.10
C ILE A 29 9.13 9.79 -5.29
N ILE A 30 9.67 9.05 -4.32
CA ILE A 30 9.78 7.58 -4.39
C ILE A 30 8.40 6.94 -4.48
N HIS A 31 7.44 7.44 -3.72
CA HIS A 31 6.07 6.96 -3.77
C HIS A 31 5.48 7.13 -5.19
N GLU A 32 5.69 8.28 -5.82
CA GLU A 32 5.23 8.53 -7.18
C GLU A 32 6.01 7.73 -8.22
N VAL A 33 7.31 7.50 -8.01
CA VAL A 33 8.11 6.57 -8.85
C VAL A 33 7.56 5.15 -8.76
N ALA A 34 7.12 4.72 -7.59
CA ALA A 34 6.49 3.41 -7.40
C ALA A 34 5.22 3.27 -8.25
N HIS A 35 4.37 4.28 -8.28
CA HIS A 35 3.17 4.28 -9.12
C HIS A 35 3.51 4.30 -10.61
N ALA A 36 4.54 5.04 -11.01
CA ALA A 36 5.02 5.05 -12.39
C ALA A 36 5.55 3.67 -12.81
N ALA A 37 6.31 3.02 -11.96
CA ALA A 37 6.84 1.67 -12.20
C ALA A 37 5.70 0.64 -12.28
N GLU A 38 4.72 0.75 -11.39
CA GLU A 38 3.52 -0.10 -11.40
C GLU A 38 2.78 0.01 -12.72
N GLU A 39 2.52 1.22 -13.21
CA GLU A 39 1.82 1.43 -14.46
C GLU A 39 2.58 0.83 -15.65
N THR A 40 3.90 1.03 -15.70
CA THR A 40 4.76 0.49 -16.77
C THR A 40 4.82 -1.04 -16.76
N HIS A 41 4.84 -1.65 -15.58
CA HIS A 41 5.01 -3.10 -15.37
C HIS A 41 3.75 -3.81 -14.89
N ALA A 42 2.57 -3.22 -15.10
CA ALA A 42 1.31 -3.74 -14.58
C ALA A 42 1.05 -5.21 -14.94
N ALA A 43 1.38 -5.61 -16.18
CA ALA A 43 1.21 -7.00 -16.61
C ALA A 43 2.09 -7.96 -15.80
N ASP A 44 3.35 -7.61 -15.59
CA ASP A 44 4.30 -8.43 -14.82
C ASP A 44 3.89 -8.54 -13.35
N ILE A 45 3.32 -7.48 -12.81
CA ILE A 45 2.91 -7.42 -11.39
C ILE A 45 1.61 -8.20 -11.17
N TYR A 46 0.59 -7.96 -12.00
CA TYR A 46 -0.79 -8.33 -11.71
C TYR A 46 -1.35 -9.51 -12.52
N SER A 47 -0.76 -9.88 -13.66
CA SER A 47 -1.38 -10.86 -14.56
C SER A 47 -1.54 -12.26 -13.96
N SER A 48 -0.65 -12.67 -13.06
CA SER A 48 -0.75 -13.98 -12.39
C SER A 48 -1.77 -14.04 -11.27
N GLY A 49 -2.21 -12.88 -10.76
CA GLY A 49 -3.12 -12.77 -9.63
C GLY A 49 -2.49 -13.07 -8.26
N GLU A 50 -1.21 -13.36 -8.20
CA GLU A 50 -0.54 -13.75 -6.94
C GLU A 50 -0.51 -12.64 -5.91
N ILE A 51 -0.19 -11.40 -6.32
CA ILE A 51 -0.15 -10.27 -5.40
C ILE A 51 -1.55 -9.89 -4.91
N GLN A 52 -2.56 -10.04 -5.76
CA GLN A 52 -3.96 -9.83 -5.37
C GLN A 52 -4.37 -10.84 -4.28
N ARG A 53 -4.01 -12.10 -4.45
CA ARG A 53 -4.31 -13.14 -3.45
C ARG A 53 -3.60 -12.86 -2.11
N GLU A 54 -2.35 -12.44 -2.14
CA GLU A 54 -1.62 -12.05 -0.92
C GLU A 54 -2.32 -10.88 -0.22
N PHE A 55 -2.64 -9.83 -0.96
CA PHE A 55 -3.33 -8.64 -0.45
C PHE A 55 -4.70 -8.98 0.15
N ILE A 56 -5.53 -9.73 -0.58
CA ILE A 56 -6.86 -10.15 -0.10
C ILE A 56 -6.74 -11.03 1.15
N GLY A 57 -5.78 -11.95 1.18
CA GLY A 57 -5.54 -12.78 2.37
C GLY A 57 -5.24 -11.96 3.61
N LYS A 58 -4.42 -10.92 3.47
CA LYS A 58 -4.12 -9.98 4.55
C LYS A 58 -5.34 -9.14 4.95
N ARG A 59 -6.10 -8.67 3.96
CA ARG A 59 -7.35 -7.97 4.19
C ARG A 59 -8.36 -8.83 4.97
N LYS A 60 -8.49 -10.10 4.63
CA LYS A 60 -9.35 -11.05 5.35
C LYS A 60 -8.88 -11.28 6.79
N ARG A 61 -7.57 -11.33 7.00
CA ARG A 61 -7.01 -11.41 8.35
C ARG A 61 -7.34 -10.14 9.16
N LEU A 62 -7.21 -8.98 8.55
CA LEU A 62 -7.61 -7.71 9.17
C LEU A 62 -9.10 -7.68 9.51
N GLU A 63 -9.96 -8.16 8.61
CA GLU A 63 -11.40 -8.30 8.85
C GLU A 63 -11.66 -9.11 10.11
N SER A 64 -11.01 -10.26 10.25
CA SER A 64 -11.15 -11.12 11.43
C SER A 64 -10.72 -10.40 12.71
N LEU A 65 -9.65 -9.64 12.68
CA LEU A 65 -9.20 -8.84 13.83
C LEU A 65 -10.21 -7.75 14.20
N LEU A 66 -10.75 -7.06 13.20
CA LEU A 66 -11.74 -6.01 13.41
C LEU A 66 -13.03 -6.55 14.00
N VAL A 67 -13.47 -7.74 13.57
CA VAL A 67 -14.63 -8.44 14.14
C VAL A 67 -14.34 -8.83 15.58
N GLU A 68 -13.18 -9.44 15.84
CA GLU A 68 -12.76 -9.88 17.17
C GLU A 68 -12.77 -8.73 18.20
N TYR A 69 -12.29 -7.56 17.79
CA TYR A 69 -12.23 -6.38 18.66
C TYR A 69 -13.52 -5.53 18.65
N GLY A 70 -14.55 -5.96 17.93
CA GLY A 70 -15.86 -5.29 17.94
C GLY A 70 -15.95 -4.01 17.13
N TYR A 71 -15.05 -3.79 16.17
CA TYR A 71 -15.00 -2.56 15.37
C TYR A 71 -15.92 -2.57 14.14
N LEU A 72 -16.49 -3.72 13.76
CA LEU A 72 -17.35 -3.86 12.58
C LEU A 72 -18.84 -4.07 12.90
N ASN A 73 -19.31 -3.63 14.05
CA ASN A 73 -20.71 -3.79 14.43
C ASN A 73 -21.63 -3.10 13.41
N ASN A 74 -22.43 -3.89 12.67
CA ASN A 74 -23.37 -3.42 11.65
C ASN A 74 -22.75 -2.60 10.51
N ILE A 75 -21.44 -2.72 10.30
CA ILE A 75 -20.72 -2.06 9.20
C ILE A 75 -20.38 -3.12 8.15
N ASP A 76 -20.86 -2.90 6.92
CA ASP A 76 -20.59 -3.78 5.80
C ASP A 76 -19.51 -3.16 4.89
N LEU A 77 -18.33 -3.80 4.88
CA LEU A 77 -17.20 -3.42 4.05
C LEU A 77 -16.76 -4.60 3.19
N ASP A 78 -16.38 -4.32 1.94
CA ASP A 78 -15.86 -5.34 1.04
C ASP A 78 -14.34 -5.47 1.19
N PHE A 79 -13.89 -6.48 1.93
CA PHE A 79 -12.48 -6.80 2.12
C PHE A 79 -11.86 -7.55 0.95
N SER A 80 -12.65 -7.97 -0.04
CA SER A 80 -12.19 -8.69 -1.24
C SER A 80 -11.95 -7.77 -2.44
N ASN A 81 -12.37 -6.52 -2.36
CA ASN A 81 -12.16 -5.56 -3.43
C ASN A 81 -10.73 -5.00 -3.36
N VAL A 82 -9.93 -5.25 -4.40
CA VAL A 82 -8.54 -4.77 -4.47
C VAL A 82 -8.43 -3.31 -4.90
N GLU A 83 -9.49 -2.76 -5.49
CA GLU A 83 -9.52 -1.39 -5.96
C GLU A 83 -9.84 -0.41 -4.84
N TYR A 84 -9.53 0.87 -5.05
CA TYR A 84 -9.87 1.92 -4.11
C TYR A 84 -11.38 2.01 -3.90
N SER A 85 -11.79 2.05 -2.64
CA SER A 85 -13.16 2.30 -2.21
C SER A 85 -13.17 3.42 -1.19
N ARG A 86 -13.89 4.48 -1.49
CA ARG A 86 -14.04 5.62 -0.59
C ARG A 86 -14.67 5.21 0.75
N LYS A 87 -15.65 4.32 0.70
CA LYS A 87 -16.31 3.79 1.90
C LYS A 87 -15.32 3.07 2.80
N PHE A 88 -14.49 2.21 2.22
CA PHE A 88 -13.45 1.46 2.94
C PHE A 88 -12.41 2.41 3.54
N ASP A 89 -11.89 3.32 2.74
CA ASP A 89 -10.88 4.28 3.16
C ASP A 89 -11.39 5.21 4.27
N SER A 90 -12.61 5.71 4.14
CA SER A 90 -13.25 6.54 5.17
C SER A 90 -13.39 5.81 6.49
N PHE A 91 -13.77 4.53 6.45
CA PHE A 91 -13.84 3.71 7.66
C PHE A 91 -12.47 3.60 8.34
N MET A 92 -11.43 3.23 7.58
CA MET A 92 -10.09 3.00 8.12
C MET A 92 -9.44 4.27 8.65
N ASN A 93 -9.61 5.39 7.94
CA ASN A 93 -8.97 6.65 8.28
C ASN A 93 -9.77 7.47 9.30
N ASP A 94 -11.09 7.58 9.11
CA ASP A 94 -11.93 8.50 9.87
C ASP A 94 -12.64 7.83 11.06
N GLU A 95 -13.24 6.66 10.85
CA GLU A 95 -13.99 5.97 11.91
C GLU A 95 -13.10 5.16 12.84
N LEU A 96 -12.27 4.29 12.30
CA LEU A 96 -11.31 3.51 13.08
C LEU A 96 -10.13 4.38 13.52
N GLY A 97 -9.55 5.11 12.58
CA GLY A 97 -8.36 5.92 12.77
C GLY A 97 -7.07 5.15 12.55
N TYR A 98 -6.09 5.81 11.97
CA TYR A 98 -4.81 5.19 11.63
C TYR A 98 -4.00 4.75 12.86
N GLU A 99 -4.17 5.39 14.00
CA GLU A 99 -3.50 4.99 15.25
C GLU A 99 -3.91 3.57 15.69
N LYS A 100 -5.21 3.28 15.69
CA LYS A 100 -5.74 1.93 15.99
C LYS A 100 -5.38 0.94 14.90
N LEU A 101 -5.52 1.35 13.64
CA LEU A 101 -5.20 0.52 12.49
C LEU A 101 -3.73 0.10 12.52
N GLU A 102 -2.81 1.01 12.83
CA GLU A 102 -1.38 0.75 12.92
C GLU A 102 -1.06 -0.36 13.92
N SER A 103 -1.74 -0.38 15.06
CA SER A 103 -1.60 -1.44 16.06
C SER A 103 -2.13 -2.79 15.57
N LEU A 104 -3.24 -2.78 14.83
CA LEU A 104 -3.88 -4.01 14.34
C LEU A 104 -3.11 -4.67 13.20
N ILE A 105 -2.41 -3.90 12.39
CA ILE A 105 -1.72 -4.39 11.19
C ILE A 105 -0.26 -4.79 11.40
N LEU A 106 0.25 -4.72 12.63
CA LEU A 106 1.64 -5.11 12.93
C LEU A 106 1.92 -6.53 12.45
N GLY A 107 2.98 -6.68 11.65
CA GLY A 107 3.37 -7.96 11.06
C GLY A 107 2.49 -8.42 9.90
N LEU A 108 1.48 -7.64 9.52
CA LEU A 108 0.53 -7.95 8.45
C LEU A 108 0.69 -6.98 7.27
N PHE A 109 0.62 -5.69 7.51
CA PHE A 109 0.86 -4.63 6.54
C PHE A 109 1.98 -3.73 7.04
N LEU A 110 2.67 -3.08 6.11
CA LEU A 110 3.78 -2.18 6.45
C LEU A 110 3.29 -0.86 7.05
N ARG A 111 2.24 -0.29 6.49
CA ARG A 111 1.70 1.02 6.89
C ARG A 111 0.18 1.05 6.73
N PRO A 112 -0.53 1.93 7.47
CA PRO A 112 -1.98 2.02 7.39
C PRO A 112 -2.53 2.25 5.98
N TYR A 113 -1.95 3.15 5.19
CA TYR A 113 -2.47 3.44 3.87
C TYR A 113 -2.29 2.29 2.87
N SER A 114 -1.37 1.35 3.13
CA SER A 114 -1.19 0.16 2.28
C SER A 114 -2.37 -0.80 2.32
N VAL A 115 -3.26 -0.63 3.29
CA VAL A 115 -4.50 -1.40 3.42
C VAL A 115 -5.58 -0.92 2.43
N THR A 116 -5.47 0.30 1.93
CA THR A 116 -6.50 1.02 1.16
C THR A 116 -6.84 0.33 -0.16
N ASP A 117 -5.84 0.01 -0.95
CA ASP A 117 -5.99 -0.67 -2.23
C ASP A 117 -4.68 -1.34 -2.66
N ILE A 118 -4.74 -2.12 -3.73
CA ILE A 118 -3.58 -2.89 -4.17
C ILE A 118 -2.45 -2.02 -4.73
N ARG A 119 -2.76 -0.86 -5.27
CA ARG A 119 -1.75 0.06 -5.79
C ARG A 119 -0.92 0.64 -4.65
N GLU A 120 -1.56 1.03 -3.56
CA GLU A 120 -0.87 1.51 -2.36
C GLU A 120 -0.10 0.38 -1.68
N TYR A 121 -0.61 -0.84 -1.71
CA TYR A 121 0.09 -2.03 -1.23
C TYR A 121 1.41 -2.26 -2.00
N PHE A 122 1.36 -2.19 -3.32
CA PHE A 122 2.55 -2.30 -4.16
C PHE A 122 3.52 -1.13 -3.92
N ALA A 123 3.02 0.11 -3.93
CA ALA A 123 3.86 1.30 -3.73
C ALA A 123 4.59 1.28 -2.39
N THR A 124 3.91 0.89 -1.32
CA THR A 124 4.51 0.75 0.01
C THR A 124 5.60 -0.33 0.02
N SER A 125 5.35 -1.45 -0.64
CA SER A 125 6.33 -2.53 -0.77
C SER A 125 7.56 -2.08 -1.57
N PHE A 126 7.36 -1.29 -2.60
CA PHE A 126 8.43 -0.70 -3.41
C PHE A 126 9.31 0.25 -2.58
N GLU A 127 8.69 1.12 -1.78
CA GLU A 127 9.39 2.03 -0.87
C GLU A 127 10.23 1.25 0.14
N GLU A 128 9.66 0.23 0.77
CA GLU A 128 10.35 -0.61 1.76
C GLU A 128 11.54 -1.35 1.14
N TYR A 129 11.38 -1.82 -0.10
CA TYR A 129 12.45 -2.49 -0.84
C TYR A 129 13.62 -1.56 -1.10
N LEU A 130 13.37 -0.30 -1.49
CA LEU A 130 14.41 0.65 -1.83
C LEU A 130 15.09 1.29 -0.62
N TYR A 131 14.32 1.65 0.41
CA TYR A 131 14.81 2.47 1.52
C TYR A 131 14.58 1.86 2.90
N GLY A 132 13.80 0.82 3.01
CA GLY A 132 13.48 0.20 4.27
C GLY A 132 14.23 -1.13 4.48
N ASN A 133 13.53 -2.05 5.11
CA ASN A 133 14.05 -3.37 5.45
C ASN A 133 13.53 -4.43 4.49
N ARG A 134 14.36 -4.81 3.52
CA ARG A 134 14.01 -5.83 2.50
C ARG A 134 13.71 -7.18 3.10
N ASP A 135 14.45 -7.57 4.13
CA ASP A 135 14.26 -8.87 4.79
C ASP A 135 12.90 -8.94 5.48
N TYR A 136 12.51 -7.85 6.14
CA TYR A 136 11.20 -7.74 6.75
C TYR A 136 10.07 -7.75 5.70
N LEU A 137 10.23 -7.01 4.61
CA LEU A 137 9.29 -7.04 3.49
C LEU A 137 9.13 -8.46 2.94
N LYS A 138 10.24 -9.15 2.69
CA LYS A 138 10.23 -10.52 2.20
C LYS A 138 9.54 -11.48 3.17
N LYS A 139 9.71 -11.25 4.47
CA LYS A 139 9.11 -12.06 5.52
C LYS A 139 7.59 -11.92 5.57
N ILE A 140 7.08 -10.69 5.58
CA ILE A 140 5.63 -10.45 5.74
C ILE A 140 4.87 -10.43 4.42
N SER A 141 5.52 -10.09 3.31
CA SER A 141 4.90 -9.93 1.99
C SER A 141 5.77 -10.54 0.90
N PRO A 142 5.96 -11.86 0.89
CA PRO A 142 6.89 -12.52 -0.03
C PRO A 142 6.52 -12.34 -1.50
N VAL A 143 5.25 -12.30 -1.84
CA VAL A 143 4.81 -12.09 -3.23
C VAL A 143 5.06 -10.63 -3.65
N ALA A 144 4.67 -9.67 -2.82
CA ALA A 144 4.96 -8.25 -3.10
C ALA A 144 6.47 -8.01 -3.25
N TYR A 145 7.29 -8.61 -2.38
CA TYR A 145 8.75 -8.56 -2.50
C TYR A 145 9.22 -9.07 -3.88
N THR A 146 8.72 -10.23 -4.30
CA THR A 146 9.11 -10.83 -5.58
C THR A 146 8.73 -9.95 -6.77
N LYS A 147 7.53 -9.35 -6.74
CA LYS A 147 7.08 -8.45 -7.80
C LYS A 147 7.90 -7.16 -7.85
N VAL A 148 8.21 -6.58 -6.71
CA VAL A 148 9.06 -5.39 -6.64
C VAL A 148 10.49 -5.70 -7.12
N HIS A 149 11.03 -6.84 -6.69
CA HIS A 149 12.37 -7.29 -7.12
C HIS A 149 12.45 -7.45 -8.64
N LEU A 150 11.43 -8.07 -9.24
CA LEU A 150 11.33 -8.23 -10.69
C LEU A 150 11.32 -6.86 -11.40
N VAL A 151 10.52 -5.92 -10.92
CA VAL A 151 10.44 -4.57 -11.49
C VAL A 151 11.76 -3.82 -11.38
N CYS A 152 12.45 -3.93 -10.24
CA CYS A 152 13.72 -3.22 -10.01
C CYS A 152 14.92 -3.83 -10.72
N THR A 153 14.95 -5.15 -10.90
CA THR A 153 16.12 -5.86 -11.44
C THR A 153 15.89 -6.49 -12.81
N GLY A 154 14.64 -6.71 -13.20
CA GLY A 154 14.29 -7.49 -14.40
C GLY A 154 14.53 -8.99 -14.24
N GLU A 155 14.84 -9.47 -13.04
CA GLU A 155 15.15 -10.87 -12.74
C GLU A 155 14.00 -11.54 -11.97
N VAL A 156 13.62 -12.70 -12.42
CA VAL A 156 12.59 -13.52 -11.77
C VAL A 156 13.16 -14.24 -10.54
#